data_965db6734cccb5ce46fcc07009d74714
#
_entry.id   965db6734cccb5ce46fcc07009d74714
#
_cell.length_a   1.000
_cell.length_b   1.000
_cell.length_c   1.000
_cell.angle_alpha   90.00
_cell.angle_beta   90.00
_cell.angle_gamma   90.00
#
_symmetry.space_group_name_H-M   'P 1'
#
loop_
_entity.id
_entity.type
_entity.pdbx_description
1 polymer ?
#
loop_
_entity_poly.entity_id
_entity_poly.type
_entity_poly.pdbx_seq_one_letter_code
_entity_poly.pdbx_strand_id
1 'polypeptide(L)'
;HLPFGAPAKYLRPYANAKVPEIPHPQKPTGKTTWHGSGEFMKYNRWERNPIDDHDFATNVRKHYAACVTYADASVGRIIKVLQEAGIEKNTVIVLWGDHGWHLGEHAVWGKHTLFEESLRSPLIISYPKIEMPGKATEAIVETLDIFPTLCELTNISVPEFVQGKSLRPFLQEPERRGDTAVAYSGKGQTIRTDQYRLITHANGHVELYDHENQGETENVADAYPKVVQELRVRLHDRLDRS
;
A
#
# COMPACT_ATOMS: atom_id res chain seq x y z
N HIS A 1 2.62 -4.13 -13.18
CA HIS A 1 1.37 -4.81 -13.55
C HIS A 1 1.62 -6.22 -14.10
N LEU A 2 0.62 -7.11 -13.96
CA LEU A 2 0.66 -8.43 -14.60
C LEU A 2 0.66 -8.33 -16.14
N PRO A 3 1.32 -9.26 -16.83
CA PRO A 3 2.25 -10.26 -16.29
C PRO A 3 3.53 -9.58 -15.78
N PHE A 4 4.16 -10.15 -14.72
CA PHE A 4 5.41 -9.60 -14.18
C PHE A 4 6.55 -9.84 -15.18
N GLY A 5 6.76 -8.86 -16.05
CA GLY A 5 7.76 -8.90 -17.11
C GLY A 5 8.75 -7.73 -17.01
N ALA A 6 10.02 -8.05 -16.99
CA ALA A 6 11.11 -7.08 -17.05
C ALA A 6 12.19 -7.59 -18.00
N PRO A 7 13.03 -6.71 -18.62
CA PRO A 7 14.17 -7.14 -19.40
C PRO A 7 15.08 -8.10 -18.60
N ALA A 8 15.59 -9.14 -19.24
CA ALA A 8 16.34 -10.23 -18.59
C ALA A 8 17.50 -9.77 -17.69
N LYS A 9 18.12 -8.64 -18.01
CA LYS A 9 19.20 -8.07 -17.19
C LYS A 9 18.75 -7.75 -15.75
N TYR A 10 17.47 -7.42 -15.54
CA TYR A 10 16.92 -7.12 -14.21
C TYR A 10 16.50 -8.37 -13.44
N LEU A 11 16.29 -9.49 -14.13
CA LEU A 11 16.03 -10.79 -13.51
C LEU A 11 17.31 -11.50 -13.05
N ARG A 12 18.44 -11.30 -13.78
CA ARG A 12 19.72 -11.98 -13.48
C ARG A 12 20.16 -11.91 -12.01
N PRO A 13 20.08 -10.78 -11.31
CA PRO A 13 20.45 -10.71 -9.89
C PRO A 13 19.65 -11.65 -8.98
N TYR A 14 18.41 -11.97 -9.38
CA TYR A 14 17.50 -12.81 -8.61
C TYR A 14 17.55 -14.30 -9.00
N ALA A 15 18.25 -14.69 -10.08
CA ALA A 15 18.26 -16.07 -10.56
C ALA A 15 18.62 -17.07 -9.46
N ASN A 16 19.70 -16.79 -8.72
CA ASN A 16 20.18 -17.62 -7.61
C ASN A 16 19.91 -17.02 -6.22
N ALA A 17 19.11 -15.93 -6.14
CA ALA A 17 18.80 -15.31 -4.87
C ALA A 17 17.88 -16.20 -4.04
N LYS A 18 18.16 -16.28 -2.74
CA LYS A 18 17.22 -16.85 -1.77
C LYS A 18 16.10 -15.85 -1.54
N VAL A 19 14.89 -16.23 -1.91
CA VAL A 19 13.69 -15.43 -1.63
C VAL A 19 13.26 -15.71 -0.19
N PRO A 20 12.97 -14.69 0.65
CA PRO A 20 12.44 -14.90 1.99
C PRO A 20 11.15 -15.73 1.96
N GLU A 21 10.82 -16.38 3.06
CA GLU A 21 9.52 -17.04 3.21
C GLU A 21 8.38 -16.01 3.04
N ILE A 22 7.21 -16.50 2.66
CA ILE A 22 6.01 -15.63 2.58
C ILE A 22 5.54 -15.34 4.00
N PRO A 23 5.50 -14.07 4.43
CA PRO A 23 4.89 -13.72 5.70
C PRO A 23 3.41 -14.09 5.69
N HIS A 24 2.93 -14.73 6.74
CA HIS A 24 1.50 -15.04 6.92
C HIS A 24 0.86 -15.69 5.68
N PRO A 25 1.36 -16.88 5.22
CA PRO A 25 0.91 -17.48 3.97
C PRO A 25 -0.52 -18.06 4.06
N GLN A 26 -1.13 -18.02 5.23
CA GLN A 26 -2.46 -18.56 5.52
C GLN A 26 -3.48 -17.44 5.64
N LYS A 27 -4.75 -17.76 5.37
CA LYS A 27 -5.85 -16.84 5.69
C LYS A 27 -5.84 -16.50 7.17
N PRO A 28 -6.25 -15.28 7.54
CA PRO A 28 -6.43 -14.94 8.94
C PRO A 28 -7.32 -15.95 9.67
N THR A 29 -7.01 -16.22 10.92
CA THR A 29 -7.85 -17.05 11.78
C THR A 29 -9.08 -16.28 12.25
N GLY A 30 -10.07 -16.98 12.77
CA GLY A 30 -11.37 -16.43 13.13
C GLY A 30 -12.31 -16.35 11.94
N LYS A 31 -13.39 -15.60 12.10
CA LYS A 31 -14.42 -15.49 11.07
C LYS A 31 -14.05 -14.44 10.05
N THR A 32 -13.64 -14.86 8.87
CA THR A 32 -13.30 -14.00 7.73
C THR A 32 -14.21 -14.31 6.54
N THR A 33 -14.64 -13.30 5.80
CA THR A 33 -15.58 -13.47 4.68
C THR A 33 -15.01 -13.11 3.33
N TRP A 34 -13.92 -12.34 3.31
CA TRP A 34 -13.44 -11.81 2.05
C TRP A 34 -11.95 -12.06 1.87
N HIS A 35 -11.68 -13.01 1.00
CA HIS A 35 -10.34 -13.30 0.57
C HIS A 35 -10.37 -13.47 -0.94
N GLY A 36 -9.86 -12.55 -1.67
CA GLY A 36 -9.74 -12.91 -3.02
C GLY A 36 -9.47 -11.81 -4.00
N SER A 37 -8.27 -11.86 -4.52
CA SER A 37 -7.99 -11.33 -5.82
C SER A 37 -7.79 -12.50 -6.76
N GLY A 38 -8.76 -12.73 -7.63
CA GLY A 38 -8.65 -13.73 -8.71
C GLY A 38 -7.85 -13.22 -9.92
N GLU A 39 -7.24 -12.04 -9.84
CA GLU A 39 -6.60 -11.40 -10.99
C GLU A 39 -5.42 -12.22 -11.50
N PHE A 40 -4.49 -12.60 -10.62
CA PHE A 40 -3.33 -13.41 -11.01
C PHE A 40 -3.74 -14.73 -11.66
N MET A 41 -4.81 -15.34 -11.18
CA MET A 41 -5.28 -16.64 -11.66
C MET A 41 -5.87 -16.60 -13.08
N LYS A 42 -6.16 -15.42 -13.63
CA LYS A 42 -6.64 -15.22 -15.00
C LYS A 42 -5.53 -15.16 -16.05
N TYR A 43 -4.28 -14.98 -15.63
CA TYR A 43 -3.12 -14.92 -16.52
C TYR A 43 -2.59 -16.33 -16.82
N ASN A 44 -1.81 -16.45 -17.89
CA ASN A 44 -1.17 -17.71 -18.22
C ASN A 44 -0.19 -18.12 -17.11
N ARG A 45 -0.40 -19.27 -16.54
CA ARG A 45 0.37 -19.85 -15.42
C ARG A 45 0.97 -21.21 -15.79
N TRP A 46 0.88 -21.61 -17.06
CA TRP A 46 1.36 -22.93 -17.52
C TRP A 46 0.85 -24.07 -16.63
N GLU A 47 -0.47 -24.00 -16.27
CA GLU A 47 -1.17 -24.97 -15.41
C GLU A 47 -0.62 -25.07 -13.97
N ARG A 48 0.30 -24.18 -13.59
CA ARG A 48 0.86 -24.13 -12.23
C ARG A 48 0.04 -23.18 -11.33
N ASN A 49 0.08 -23.45 -10.03
CA ASN A 49 -0.63 -22.63 -9.03
C ASN A 49 0.32 -22.24 -7.88
N PRO A 50 0.56 -20.95 -7.64
CA PRO A 50 1.51 -20.52 -6.62
C PRO A 50 1.04 -20.79 -5.18
N ILE A 51 -0.21 -21.24 -4.97
CA ILE A 51 -0.75 -21.60 -3.65
C ILE A 51 -0.15 -22.94 -3.17
N ASP A 52 0.02 -23.88 -4.07
CA ASP A 52 0.46 -25.26 -3.79
C ASP A 52 1.80 -25.63 -4.47
N ASP A 53 2.32 -24.76 -5.33
CA ASP A 53 3.61 -24.93 -6.02
C ASP A 53 4.63 -23.89 -5.53
N HIS A 54 5.42 -24.28 -4.54
CA HIS A 54 6.42 -23.43 -3.91
C HIS A 54 7.49 -22.89 -4.90
N ASP A 55 7.94 -23.72 -5.83
CA ASP A 55 8.93 -23.30 -6.82
C ASP A 55 8.36 -22.27 -7.79
N PHE A 56 7.10 -22.44 -8.17
CA PHE A 56 6.41 -21.46 -9.01
C PHE A 56 6.16 -20.16 -8.24
N ALA A 57 5.71 -20.22 -6.99
CA ALA A 57 5.56 -19.06 -6.13
C ALA A 57 6.86 -18.26 -5.98
N THR A 58 7.97 -18.97 -5.71
CA THR A 58 9.30 -18.38 -5.62
C THR A 58 9.70 -17.71 -6.94
N ASN A 59 9.45 -18.35 -8.08
CA ASN A 59 9.76 -17.78 -9.39
C ASN A 59 8.94 -16.53 -9.69
N VAL A 60 7.64 -16.53 -9.38
CA VAL A 60 6.76 -15.34 -9.51
C VAL A 60 7.30 -14.17 -8.68
N ARG A 61 7.71 -14.41 -7.43
CA ARG A 61 8.28 -13.39 -6.54
C ARG A 61 9.61 -12.83 -7.05
N LYS A 62 10.45 -13.67 -7.67
CA LYS A 62 11.68 -13.20 -8.34
C LYS A 62 11.37 -12.28 -9.53
N HIS A 63 10.36 -12.60 -10.32
CA HIS A 63 9.92 -11.76 -11.43
C HIS A 63 9.32 -10.44 -10.94
N TYR A 64 8.54 -10.47 -9.85
CA TYR A 64 8.05 -9.25 -9.22
C TYR A 64 9.22 -8.35 -8.77
N ALA A 65 10.22 -8.90 -8.06
CA ALA A 65 11.40 -8.16 -7.65
C ALA A 65 12.17 -7.56 -8.84
N ALA A 66 12.28 -8.30 -9.95
CA ALA A 66 12.87 -7.80 -11.20
C ALA A 66 12.08 -6.62 -11.79
N CYS A 67 10.73 -6.65 -11.71
CA CYS A 67 9.88 -5.55 -12.15
C CYS A 67 10.10 -4.30 -11.27
N VAL A 68 10.22 -4.46 -9.95
CA VAL A 68 10.53 -3.36 -9.03
C VAL A 68 11.89 -2.75 -9.39
N THR A 69 12.93 -3.57 -9.59
CA THR A 69 14.26 -3.09 -10.00
C THR A 69 14.24 -2.38 -11.36
N TYR A 70 13.39 -2.83 -12.28
CA TYR A 70 13.24 -2.16 -13.58
C TYR A 70 12.52 -0.82 -13.46
N ALA A 71 11.49 -0.74 -12.61
CA ALA A 71 10.79 0.50 -12.31
C ALA A 71 11.74 1.52 -11.66
N ASP A 72 12.52 1.09 -10.65
CA ASP A 72 13.52 1.92 -9.98
C ASP A 72 14.57 2.47 -10.95
N ALA A 73 15.12 1.61 -11.82
CA ALA A 73 16.05 2.05 -12.87
C ALA A 73 15.41 3.04 -13.87
N SER A 74 14.10 2.98 -14.06
CA SER A 74 13.37 3.92 -14.92
C SER A 74 13.19 5.27 -14.24
N VAL A 75 12.87 5.28 -12.93
CA VAL A 75 12.86 6.49 -12.10
C VAL A 75 14.24 7.16 -12.09
N GLY A 76 15.31 6.38 -11.89
CA GLY A 76 16.69 6.91 -11.93
C GLY A 76 17.02 7.61 -13.24
N ARG A 77 16.54 7.11 -14.39
CA ARG A 77 16.72 7.79 -15.69
C ARG A 77 16.00 9.14 -15.76
N ILE A 78 14.79 9.23 -15.20
CA ILE A 78 14.05 10.50 -15.13
C ILE A 78 14.78 11.51 -14.26
N ILE A 79 15.22 11.10 -13.07
CA ILE A 79 15.98 11.96 -12.15
C ILE A 79 17.26 12.46 -12.81
N LYS A 80 17.98 11.59 -13.54
CA LYS A 80 19.19 11.97 -14.28
C LYS A 80 18.90 13.08 -15.32
N VAL A 81 17.79 13.00 -16.04
CA VAL A 81 17.39 14.06 -17.00
C VAL A 81 17.15 15.39 -16.29
N LEU A 82 16.51 15.39 -15.11
CA LEU A 82 16.32 16.62 -14.32
C LEU A 82 17.65 17.23 -13.87
N GLN A 83 18.62 16.39 -13.49
CA GLN A 83 19.97 16.80 -13.09
C GLN A 83 20.74 17.39 -14.28
N GLU A 84 20.75 16.70 -15.42
CA GLU A 84 21.42 17.15 -16.65
C GLU A 84 20.84 18.47 -17.18
N ALA A 85 19.52 18.66 -17.01
CA ALA A 85 18.83 19.91 -17.35
C ALA A 85 19.05 21.03 -16.31
N GLY A 86 19.64 20.74 -15.16
CA GLY A 86 19.88 21.72 -14.10
C GLY A 86 18.62 22.19 -13.37
N ILE A 87 17.50 21.46 -13.49
CA ILE A 87 16.20 21.86 -12.93
C ILE A 87 15.80 21.02 -11.69
N GLU A 88 16.56 20.02 -11.31
CA GLU A 88 16.28 19.15 -10.13
C GLU A 88 16.01 19.98 -8.87
N LYS A 89 16.84 21.00 -8.61
CA LYS A 89 16.73 21.90 -7.44
C LYS A 89 15.51 22.84 -7.48
N ASN A 90 14.72 22.80 -8.54
CA ASN A 90 13.48 23.57 -8.69
C ASN A 90 12.28 22.68 -9.05
N THR A 91 12.36 21.39 -8.72
CA THR A 91 11.35 20.40 -9.07
C THR A 91 10.89 19.67 -7.80
N VAL A 92 9.58 19.56 -7.60
CA VAL A 92 8.99 18.64 -6.63
C VAL A 92 8.89 17.27 -7.29
N ILE A 93 9.41 16.26 -6.63
CA ILE A 93 9.37 14.87 -7.11
C ILE A 93 8.51 14.06 -6.16
N VAL A 94 7.48 13.39 -6.70
CA VAL A 94 6.65 12.44 -5.97
C VAL A 94 6.75 11.09 -6.67
N LEU A 95 7.21 10.08 -5.93
CA LEU A 95 7.14 8.67 -6.31
C LEU A 95 6.09 8.00 -5.43
N TRP A 96 5.07 7.45 -6.06
CA TRP A 96 3.97 6.82 -5.34
C TRP A 96 3.48 5.58 -6.09
N GLY A 97 3.10 4.53 -5.35
CA GLY A 97 2.38 3.38 -5.89
C GLY A 97 0.87 3.60 -5.76
N ASP A 98 0.11 3.27 -6.79
CA ASP A 98 -1.36 3.39 -6.79
C ASP A 98 -2.02 2.38 -5.84
N HIS A 99 -1.39 1.23 -5.62
CA HIS A 99 -1.76 0.18 -4.67
C HIS A 99 -0.56 -0.72 -4.39
N GLY A 100 -0.68 -1.59 -3.38
CA GLY A 100 0.26 -2.66 -3.11
C GLY A 100 -0.11 -3.97 -3.83
N TRP A 101 0.46 -5.11 -3.39
CA TRP A 101 0.23 -6.42 -4.02
C TRP A 101 0.56 -7.56 -3.06
N HIS A 102 -0.34 -8.54 -2.95
CA HIS A 102 -0.07 -9.81 -2.27
C HIS A 102 0.75 -10.74 -3.17
N LEU A 103 1.78 -11.31 -2.60
CA LEU A 103 2.63 -12.35 -3.21
C LEU A 103 2.56 -13.67 -2.46
N GLY A 104 1.39 -14.00 -1.96
CA GLY A 104 1.07 -15.19 -1.19
C GLY A 104 0.65 -14.92 0.25
N GLU A 105 0.83 -13.69 0.77
CA GLU A 105 0.33 -13.29 2.07
C GLU A 105 -1.18 -13.48 2.14
N HIS A 106 -1.70 -13.95 3.27
CA HIS A 106 -3.11 -14.26 3.50
C HIS A 106 -3.70 -15.26 2.48
N ALA A 107 -2.87 -16.12 1.87
CA ALA A 107 -3.24 -17.01 0.76
C ALA A 107 -3.79 -16.26 -0.47
N VAL A 108 -3.40 -15.01 -0.70
CA VAL A 108 -3.84 -14.16 -1.80
C VAL A 108 -2.69 -13.91 -2.78
N TRP A 109 -3.00 -13.95 -4.09
CA TRP A 109 -2.15 -13.51 -5.18
C TRP A 109 -2.87 -12.43 -5.98
N GLY A 110 -2.59 -11.16 -5.66
CA GLY A 110 -3.29 -10.03 -6.28
C GLY A 110 -3.43 -8.83 -5.37
N LYS A 111 -4.33 -7.90 -5.71
CA LYS A 111 -4.46 -6.57 -5.11
C LYS A 111 -5.86 -6.20 -4.61
N HIS A 112 -6.89 -6.99 -4.93
CA HIS A 112 -8.27 -6.61 -4.65
C HIS A 112 -8.73 -7.05 -3.25
N THR A 113 -7.97 -6.63 -2.23
CA THR A 113 -8.29 -6.84 -0.81
C THR A 113 -8.30 -5.52 -0.05
N LEU A 114 -8.77 -5.53 1.18
CA LEU A 114 -8.67 -4.40 2.11
C LEU A 114 -7.60 -4.64 3.20
N PHE A 115 -6.63 -5.52 2.92
CA PHE A 115 -5.47 -5.77 3.76
C PHE A 115 -4.33 -4.79 3.47
N GLU A 116 -3.38 -4.73 4.39
CA GLU A 116 -2.23 -3.83 4.35
C GLU A 116 -1.40 -4.01 3.06
N GLU A 117 -1.18 -5.26 2.61
CA GLU A 117 -0.38 -5.55 1.40
C GLU A 117 -1.00 -4.96 0.13
N SER A 118 -2.31 -4.76 0.08
CA SER A 118 -2.98 -4.10 -1.04
C SER A 118 -3.05 -2.59 -0.88
N LEU A 119 -3.15 -2.08 0.35
CA LEU A 119 -3.47 -0.68 0.62
C LEU A 119 -2.26 0.17 0.96
N ARG A 120 -1.22 -0.41 1.58
CA ARG A 120 0.03 0.28 1.89
C ARG A 120 0.95 0.29 0.67
N SER A 121 0.92 1.35 -0.09
CA SER A 121 1.82 1.57 -1.21
C SER A 121 2.96 2.54 -0.84
N PRO A 122 4.12 2.47 -1.54
CA PRO A 122 5.20 3.40 -1.29
C PRO A 122 4.79 4.84 -1.65
N LEU A 123 5.22 5.80 -0.83
CA LEU A 123 5.12 7.22 -1.10
C LEU A 123 6.42 7.90 -0.70
N ILE A 124 7.08 8.54 -1.65
CA ILE A 124 8.31 9.32 -1.44
C ILE A 124 8.10 10.70 -2.02
N ILE A 125 8.36 11.73 -1.20
CA ILE A 125 8.27 13.13 -1.61
C ILE A 125 9.63 13.77 -1.44
N SER A 126 10.14 14.39 -2.50
CA SER A 126 11.36 15.19 -2.48
C SER A 126 11.07 16.58 -3.06
N TYR A 127 11.53 17.63 -2.38
CA TYR A 127 11.38 19.00 -2.86
C TYR A 127 12.57 19.86 -2.39
N PRO A 128 12.84 20.99 -3.09
CA PRO A 128 14.09 21.75 -2.89
C PRO A 128 14.32 22.32 -1.50
N LYS A 129 13.28 22.48 -0.70
CA LYS A 129 13.33 23.07 0.65
C LYS A 129 12.97 22.06 1.74
N ILE A 130 13.19 20.76 1.49
CA ILE A 130 12.91 19.74 2.49
C ILE A 130 13.86 19.91 3.70
N GLU A 131 13.26 20.03 4.89
CA GLU A 131 14.00 20.34 6.11
C GLU A 131 14.68 19.09 6.69
N MET A 132 14.06 17.91 6.50
CA MET A 132 14.49 16.63 7.05
C MET A 132 14.72 15.59 5.93
N PRO A 133 15.73 15.80 5.03
CA PRO A 133 15.94 14.88 3.92
C PRO A 133 16.34 13.47 4.40
N GLY A 134 15.86 12.45 3.70
CA GLY A 134 16.17 11.05 4.00
C GLY A 134 15.47 10.49 5.24
N LYS A 135 14.55 11.22 5.87
CA LYS A 135 13.76 10.72 6.98
C LYS A 135 12.50 10.05 6.48
N ALA A 136 12.13 8.94 7.14
CA ALA A 136 10.84 8.28 6.97
C ALA A 136 9.90 8.70 8.09
N THR A 137 8.60 8.65 7.82
CA THR A 137 7.53 8.79 8.82
C THR A 137 6.67 7.53 8.82
N GLU A 138 6.15 7.18 9.97
CA GLU A 138 5.15 6.11 10.13
C GLU A 138 3.72 6.63 10.16
N ALA A 139 3.54 7.92 9.89
CA ALA A 139 2.21 8.52 9.85
C ALA A 139 1.31 7.82 8.83
N ILE A 140 0.08 7.53 9.25
CA ILE A 140 -0.95 7.04 8.35
C ILE A 140 -1.46 8.21 7.52
N VAL A 141 -1.39 8.04 6.21
CA VAL A 141 -1.74 9.05 5.19
C VAL A 141 -2.57 8.40 4.08
N GLU A 142 -3.21 9.22 3.27
CA GLU A 142 -4.05 8.74 2.18
C GLU A 142 -3.53 9.26 0.83
N THR A 143 -3.79 8.52 -0.24
CA THR A 143 -3.42 8.94 -1.61
C THR A 143 -4.01 10.30 -1.99
N LEU A 144 -5.22 10.61 -1.50
CA LEU A 144 -5.89 11.89 -1.75
C LEU A 144 -5.15 13.11 -1.13
N ASP A 145 -4.22 12.87 -0.20
CA ASP A 145 -3.40 13.89 0.43
C ASP A 145 -2.26 14.40 -0.47
N ILE A 146 -1.93 13.66 -1.51
CA ILE A 146 -0.84 14.02 -2.44
C ILE A 146 -1.15 15.33 -3.17
N PHE A 147 -2.37 15.50 -3.66
CA PHE A 147 -2.74 16.68 -4.44
C PHE A 147 -2.66 17.99 -3.64
N PRO A 148 -3.29 18.13 -2.45
CA PRO A 148 -3.15 19.33 -1.64
C PRO A 148 -1.71 19.55 -1.17
N THR A 149 -0.93 18.49 -0.97
CA THR A 149 0.51 18.61 -0.66
C THR A 149 1.26 19.28 -1.82
N LEU A 150 1.04 18.84 -3.05
CA LEU A 150 1.66 19.47 -4.22
C LEU A 150 1.25 20.93 -4.36
N CYS A 151 -0.01 21.27 -4.15
CA CYS A 151 -0.49 22.66 -4.15
C CYS A 151 0.29 23.49 -3.13
N GLU A 152 0.40 23.04 -1.89
CA GLU A 152 1.10 23.78 -0.84
C GLU A 152 2.60 23.91 -1.13
N LEU A 153 3.27 22.84 -1.56
CA LEU A 153 4.70 22.87 -1.88
C LEU A 153 5.04 23.79 -3.07
N THR A 154 4.08 24.04 -3.94
CA THR A 154 4.25 24.90 -5.12
C THR A 154 3.59 26.27 -4.98
N ASN A 155 3.05 26.61 -3.78
CA ASN A 155 2.32 27.86 -3.50
C ASN A 155 1.10 28.09 -4.41
N ILE A 156 0.39 27.01 -4.75
CA ILE A 156 -0.89 27.05 -5.46
C ILE A 156 -2.01 26.88 -4.44
N SER A 157 -3.07 27.66 -4.56
CA SER A 157 -4.24 27.52 -3.68
C SER A 157 -4.90 26.15 -3.88
N VAL A 158 -5.21 25.48 -2.77
CA VAL A 158 -5.95 24.21 -2.80
C VAL A 158 -7.42 24.52 -3.14
N PRO A 159 -8.01 23.89 -4.18
CA PRO A 159 -9.42 24.06 -4.50
C PRO A 159 -10.34 23.58 -3.37
N GLU A 160 -11.49 24.23 -3.18
CA GLU A 160 -12.44 23.93 -2.09
C GLU A 160 -13.02 22.51 -2.12
N PHE A 161 -13.11 21.88 -3.29
CA PHE A 161 -13.62 20.51 -3.42
C PHE A 161 -12.63 19.43 -2.99
N VAL A 162 -11.38 19.77 -2.68
CA VAL A 162 -10.34 18.82 -2.30
C VAL A 162 -10.55 18.37 -0.84
N GLN A 163 -10.67 17.07 -0.65
CA GLN A 163 -10.92 16.47 0.67
C GLN A 163 -9.65 16.07 1.42
N GLY A 164 -8.54 15.87 0.69
CA GLY A 164 -7.24 15.52 1.25
C GLY A 164 -6.64 16.65 2.08
N LYS A 165 -5.67 16.30 2.91
CA LYS A 165 -4.90 17.24 3.74
C LYS A 165 -3.45 17.23 3.28
N SER A 166 -2.79 18.39 3.35
CA SER A 166 -1.36 18.46 3.02
C SER A 166 -0.52 17.60 3.95
N LEU A 167 0.42 16.86 3.36
CA LEU A 167 1.42 16.06 4.08
C LEU A 167 2.63 16.87 4.55
N ARG A 168 2.69 18.16 4.25
CA ARG A 168 3.81 19.02 4.63
C ARG A 168 4.17 18.94 6.13
N PRO A 169 3.21 18.87 7.08
CA PRO A 169 3.53 18.72 8.50
C PRO A 169 4.36 17.47 8.81
N PHE A 170 4.15 16.36 8.09
CA PHE A 170 4.93 15.12 8.26
C PHE A 170 6.31 15.19 7.58
N LEU A 171 6.47 16.03 6.57
CA LEU A 171 7.76 16.30 5.94
C LEU A 171 8.67 17.18 6.82
N GLN A 172 8.07 18.00 7.68
CA GLN A 172 8.76 18.86 8.63
C GLN A 172 9.01 18.15 9.97
N GLU A 173 8.05 17.38 10.43
CA GLU A 173 8.06 16.64 11.70
C GLU A 173 7.77 15.15 11.43
N PRO A 174 8.77 14.35 11.00
CA PRO A 174 8.55 12.94 10.63
C PRO A 174 8.00 12.05 11.76
N GLU A 175 8.26 12.42 13.01
CA GLU A 175 7.75 11.71 14.21
C GLU A 175 6.27 12.03 14.52
N ARG A 176 5.68 12.96 13.80
CA ARG A 176 4.27 13.30 13.96
C ARG A 176 3.39 12.12 13.58
N ARG A 177 2.43 11.79 14.44
CA ARG A 177 1.46 10.75 14.16
C ARG A 177 0.43 11.22 13.13
N GLY A 178 0.03 10.30 12.27
CA GLY A 178 -1.11 10.47 11.37
C GLY A 178 -2.44 10.39 12.11
N ASP A 179 -3.52 10.36 11.35
CA ASP A 179 -4.88 10.20 11.93
C ASP A 179 -5.42 8.81 11.55
N THR A 180 -6.12 8.73 10.45
CA THR A 180 -6.72 7.50 9.92
C THR A 180 -6.68 7.51 8.40
N ALA A 181 -6.63 6.32 7.81
CA ALA A 181 -6.85 6.15 6.39
C ALA A 181 -8.09 5.28 6.15
N VAL A 182 -8.86 5.61 5.12
CA VAL A 182 -10.03 4.84 4.71
C VAL A 182 -9.87 4.33 3.28
N ALA A 183 -10.42 3.17 3.01
CA ALA A 183 -10.53 2.63 1.67
C ALA A 183 -11.85 1.85 1.54
N TYR A 184 -12.34 1.75 0.33
CA TYR A 184 -13.56 1.01 0.06
C TYR A 184 -13.52 0.31 -1.29
N SER A 185 -14.30 -0.74 -1.40
CA SER A 185 -14.56 -1.47 -2.64
C SER A 185 -16.04 -1.83 -2.71
N GLY A 186 -16.50 -2.34 -3.83
CA GLY A 186 -17.91 -2.82 -3.95
C GLY A 186 -18.29 -3.94 -2.97
N LYS A 187 -17.35 -4.47 -2.18
CA LYS A 187 -17.56 -5.57 -1.22
C LYS A 187 -17.43 -5.16 0.24
N GLY A 188 -16.76 -4.06 0.52
CA GLY A 188 -16.54 -3.63 1.89
C GLY A 188 -15.82 -2.29 2.00
N GLN A 189 -15.69 -1.85 3.24
CA GLN A 189 -15.05 -0.59 3.63
C GLN A 189 -14.06 -0.87 4.75
N THR A 190 -13.01 -0.09 4.86
CA THR A 190 -12.02 -0.22 5.94
C THR A 190 -11.57 1.13 6.45
N ILE A 191 -11.25 1.17 7.75
CA ILE A 191 -10.53 2.26 8.40
C ILE A 191 -9.29 1.71 9.08
N ARG A 192 -8.15 2.36 8.88
CA ARG A 192 -6.86 2.07 9.48
C ARG A 192 -6.48 3.18 10.46
N THR A 193 -6.16 2.81 11.67
CA THR A 193 -5.54 3.65 12.71
C THR A 193 -4.14 3.12 13.01
N ASP A 194 -3.36 3.77 13.88
CA ASP A 194 -2.03 3.27 14.26
C ASP A 194 -2.09 1.81 14.74
N GLN A 195 -3.06 1.47 15.58
CA GLN A 195 -3.18 0.13 16.16
C GLN A 195 -4.10 -0.79 15.37
N TYR A 196 -5.27 -0.32 14.93
CA TYR A 196 -6.31 -1.21 14.41
C TYR A 196 -6.62 -0.97 12.94
N ARG A 197 -6.99 -2.05 12.27
CA ARG A 197 -7.76 -2.02 11.03
C ARG A 197 -9.12 -2.66 11.26
N LEU A 198 -10.17 -1.90 10.99
CA LEU A 198 -11.53 -2.41 10.91
C LEU A 198 -11.91 -2.60 9.44
N ILE A 199 -12.49 -3.75 9.10
CA ILE A 199 -13.11 -4.01 7.79
C ILE A 199 -14.58 -4.32 8.04
N THR A 200 -15.47 -3.62 7.32
CA THR A 200 -16.92 -3.87 7.33
C THR A 200 -17.36 -4.34 5.97
N HIS A 201 -18.14 -5.41 5.93
CA HIS A 201 -18.64 -6.02 4.71
C HIS A 201 -20.10 -5.68 4.46
N ALA A 202 -20.52 -5.66 3.18
CA ALA A 202 -21.91 -5.36 2.80
C ALA A 202 -22.94 -6.30 3.41
N ASN A 203 -22.54 -7.52 3.78
CA ASN A 203 -23.41 -8.50 4.46
C ASN A 203 -23.49 -8.30 5.99
N GLY A 204 -22.90 -7.22 6.51
CA GLY A 204 -22.88 -6.90 7.94
C GLY A 204 -21.75 -7.57 8.74
N HIS A 205 -20.97 -8.46 8.13
CA HIS A 205 -19.82 -9.06 8.79
C HIS A 205 -18.72 -8.03 9.04
N VAL A 206 -17.96 -8.23 10.11
CA VAL A 206 -16.90 -7.32 10.58
C VAL A 206 -15.64 -8.09 10.89
N GLU A 207 -14.52 -7.52 10.49
CA GLU A 207 -13.19 -7.99 10.85
C GLU A 207 -12.43 -6.85 11.53
N LEU A 208 -11.75 -7.16 12.63
CA LEU A 208 -10.86 -6.24 13.35
C LEU A 208 -9.50 -6.89 13.48
N TYR A 209 -8.46 -6.17 13.11
CA TYR A 209 -7.08 -6.61 13.17
C TYR A 209 -6.26 -5.67 14.05
N ASP A 210 -5.41 -6.25 14.92
CA ASP A 210 -4.54 -5.52 15.85
C ASP A 210 -3.09 -5.54 15.34
N HIS A 211 -2.64 -4.44 14.79
CA HIS A 211 -1.31 -4.31 14.21
C HIS A 211 -0.16 -4.23 15.24
N GLU A 212 -0.46 -3.97 16.51
CA GLU A 212 0.56 -3.98 17.57
C GLU A 212 0.89 -5.39 18.02
N ASN A 213 -0.05 -6.34 17.89
CA ASN A 213 0.12 -7.70 18.40
C ASN A 213 0.31 -8.75 17.31
N GLN A 214 -0.63 -8.88 16.40
CA GLN A 214 -0.68 -10.01 15.46
C GLN A 214 -0.74 -9.60 13.99
N GLY A 215 -0.76 -8.29 13.73
CA GLY A 215 -1.00 -7.79 12.39
C GLY A 215 -2.39 -8.21 11.88
N GLU A 216 -2.48 -8.58 10.61
CA GLU A 216 -3.75 -8.98 10.00
C GLU A 216 -3.91 -10.52 9.95
N THR A 217 -3.43 -11.25 10.97
CA THR A 217 -3.43 -12.72 11.00
C THR A 217 -4.57 -13.33 11.81
N GLU A 218 -5.24 -12.55 12.65
CA GLU A 218 -6.37 -12.98 13.46
C GLU A 218 -7.46 -11.92 13.52
N ASN A 219 -8.70 -12.30 13.22
CA ASN A 219 -9.85 -11.44 13.42
C ASN A 219 -10.26 -11.43 14.90
N VAL A 220 -10.01 -10.31 15.58
CA VAL A 220 -10.28 -10.12 17.00
C VAL A 220 -11.56 -9.31 17.27
N ALA A 221 -12.44 -9.14 16.28
CA ALA A 221 -13.65 -8.32 16.39
C ALA A 221 -14.55 -8.72 17.56
N ASP A 222 -14.70 -10.01 17.81
CA ASP A 222 -15.56 -10.53 18.90
C ASP A 222 -14.95 -10.24 20.30
N ALA A 223 -13.62 -10.14 20.39
CA ALA A 223 -12.91 -9.82 21.62
C ALA A 223 -12.94 -8.33 21.98
N TYR A 224 -13.07 -7.44 20.95
CA TYR A 224 -13.01 -6.00 21.14
C TYR A 224 -14.24 -5.24 20.58
N PRO A 225 -15.47 -5.56 21.04
CA PRO A 225 -16.70 -4.98 20.48
C PRO A 225 -16.80 -3.47 20.64
N LYS A 226 -16.19 -2.88 21.67
CA LYS A 226 -16.16 -1.43 21.88
C LYS A 226 -15.29 -0.72 20.82
N VAL A 227 -14.12 -1.29 20.50
CA VAL A 227 -13.24 -0.77 19.44
C VAL A 227 -13.93 -0.87 18.07
N VAL A 228 -14.60 -1.99 17.79
CA VAL A 228 -15.42 -2.14 16.58
C VAL A 228 -16.46 -1.04 16.46
N GLN A 229 -17.20 -0.76 17.54
CA GLN A 229 -18.24 0.28 17.52
C GLN A 229 -17.64 1.68 17.30
N GLU A 230 -16.57 2.02 17.99
CA GLU A 230 -15.88 3.30 17.83
C GLU A 230 -15.38 3.50 16.39
N LEU A 231 -14.68 2.51 15.84
CA LEU A 231 -14.13 2.60 14.50
C LEU A 231 -15.23 2.61 13.42
N ARG A 232 -16.36 1.95 13.64
CA ARG A 232 -17.52 2.05 12.74
C ARG A 232 -18.07 3.47 12.67
N VAL A 233 -18.20 4.15 13.80
CA VAL A 233 -18.65 5.55 13.84
C VAL A 233 -17.65 6.43 13.08
N ARG A 234 -16.35 6.30 13.36
CA ARG A 234 -15.31 7.08 12.68
C ARG A 234 -15.28 6.82 11.16
N LEU A 235 -15.46 5.57 10.74
CA LEU A 235 -15.51 5.19 9.32
C LEU A 235 -16.72 5.84 8.63
N HIS A 236 -17.90 5.77 9.25
CA HIS A 236 -19.13 6.38 8.74
C HIS A 236 -18.97 7.89 8.61
N ASP A 237 -18.55 8.58 9.68
CA ASP A 237 -18.34 10.03 9.69
C ASP A 237 -17.33 10.48 8.62
N ARG A 238 -16.34 9.63 8.32
CA ARG A 238 -15.32 9.94 7.32
C ARG A 238 -15.84 9.77 5.90
N LEU A 239 -16.70 8.79 5.67
CA LEU A 239 -17.29 8.52 4.34
C LEU A 239 -18.46 9.44 4.01
N ASP A 240 -19.22 9.88 5.00
CA ASP A 240 -20.35 10.80 4.80
C ASP A 240 -19.90 12.23 4.46
N ARG A 241 -18.65 12.58 4.75
CA ARG A 241 -18.04 13.88 4.38
C ARG A 241 -17.45 13.87 2.96
N SER A 242 -17.49 12.73 2.26
CA SER A 242 -16.85 12.57 0.95
C SER A 242 -17.84 12.73 -0.25
#